data_de43212afc1a0490fd9ef94ea6bc7485
#
_entry.id   de43212afc1a0490fd9ef94ea6bc7485
#
_cell.length_a   1.000
_cell.length_b   1.000
_cell.length_c   1.000
_cell.angle_alpha   90.00
_cell.angle_beta   90.00
_cell.angle_gamma   90.00
#
_symmetry.space_group_name_H-M   'P 1'
#
loop_
_entity.id
_entity.type
_entity.pdbx_description
1 polymer ?
#
loop_
_entity_poly.entity_id
_entity_poly.type
_entity_poly.pdbx_seq_one_letter_code
_entity_poly.pdbx_strand_id
1 'polypeptide(L)'
;HRGHLSLYKAAKKENDEVISSIFLNPTQFNNPDDFQKYPKTLEKDIELLEKAGVDAVYVPNLEEMYPDGLNSKKYDFEGLENEMEGKYRPGHFDGVGTIVEELFRQVQPHNAYFGEKDYQQLAIIKKMVEKTKLPVKIHGVPTLREEDGLAMSSRNVRLTETQRKEATIIYETLTKVKEWFKVLSVEEIKLRVLEIFRNSNFELEYFVIADEKTLKETDYFYKDKNYRAFI
;
A
#
# COMPACT_ATOMS: atom_id res chain seq x y z
N HIS A 1 -11.27 0.50 -8.94
CA HIS A 1 -11.55 1.93 -8.73
C HIS A 1 -10.50 2.83 -9.42
N ARG A 2 -10.78 4.14 -9.53
CA ARG A 2 -9.90 5.14 -10.20
C ARG A 2 -8.46 5.13 -9.67
N GLY A 3 -8.24 4.81 -8.39
CA GLY A 3 -6.92 4.68 -7.82
C GLY A 3 -6.10 3.57 -8.46
N HIS A 4 -6.68 2.39 -8.77
CA HIS A 4 -6.00 1.34 -9.53
C HIS A 4 -5.73 1.78 -10.98
N LEU A 5 -6.71 2.45 -11.62
CA LEU A 5 -6.55 2.95 -12.99
C LEU A 5 -5.44 4.01 -13.11
N SER A 6 -5.09 4.72 -12.03
CA SER A 6 -3.96 5.66 -12.06
C SER A 6 -2.62 4.96 -12.21
N LEU A 7 -2.46 3.74 -11.66
CA LEU A 7 -1.26 2.91 -11.84
C LEU A 7 -1.10 2.53 -13.31
N TYR A 8 -2.19 2.05 -13.92
CA TYR A 8 -2.21 1.72 -15.33
C TYR A 8 -1.84 2.92 -16.22
N LYS A 9 -2.46 4.09 -15.95
CA LYS A 9 -2.16 5.32 -16.70
C LYS A 9 -0.68 5.73 -16.57
N ALA A 10 -0.07 5.51 -15.42
CA ALA A 10 1.36 5.76 -15.23
C ALA A 10 2.19 4.75 -16.05
N ALA A 11 1.84 3.46 -15.97
CA ALA A 11 2.53 2.41 -16.72
C ALA A 11 2.45 2.61 -18.23
N LYS A 12 1.27 2.94 -18.78
CA LYS A 12 1.06 3.09 -20.23
C LYS A 12 1.83 4.26 -20.87
N LYS A 13 2.28 5.21 -20.06
CA LYS A 13 3.12 6.32 -20.57
C LYS A 13 4.53 5.91 -20.92
N GLU A 14 5.03 4.81 -20.33
CA GLU A 14 6.44 4.42 -20.38
C GLU A 14 6.63 3.00 -20.97
N ASN A 15 5.53 2.30 -21.29
CA ASN A 15 5.59 0.91 -21.77
C ASN A 15 4.64 0.71 -22.96
N ASP A 16 5.05 -0.13 -23.90
CA ASP A 16 4.27 -0.48 -25.08
C ASP A 16 3.06 -1.34 -24.71
N GLU A 17 3.28 -2.33 -23.82
CA GLU A 17 2.25 -3.23 -23.30
C GLU A 17 2.15 -3.15 -21.79
N VAL A 18 0.93 -3.19 -21.26
CA VAL A 18 0.65 -3.16 -19.82
C VAL A 18 -0.28 -4.30 -19.44
N ILE A 19 0.21 -5.14 -18.52
CA ILE A 19 -0.54 -6.26 -17.95
C ILE A 19 -1.02 -5.85 -16.56
N SER A 20 -2.29 -6.07 -16.28
CA SER A 20 -2.85 -5.96 -14.91
C SER A 20 -3.07 -7.34 -14.32
N SER A 21 -2.57 -7.59 -13.10
CA SER A 21 -2.87 -8.80 -12.36
C SER A 21 -4.03 -8.59 -11.39
N ILE A 22 -4.93 -9.58 -11.32
CA ILE A 22 -6.02 -9.63 -10.33
C ILE A 22 -5.88 -10.94 -9.57
N PHE A 23 -5.42 -10.87 -8.32
CA PHE A 23 -5.32 -12.02 -7.43
C PHE A 23 -5.56 -11.59 -5.98
N LEU A 24 -6.45 -12.27 -5.30
CA LEU A 24 -6.70 -12.05 -3.87
C LEU A 24 -5.87 -13.05 -3.06
N ASN A 25 -4.71 -12.62 -2.62
CA ASN A 25 -3.75 -13.46 -1.93
C ASN A 25 -4.19 -13.81 -0.49
N PRO A 26 -4.50 -15.09 -0.18
CA PRO A 26 -4.95 -15.47 1.17
C PRO A 26 -3.88 -15.24 2.24
N THR A 27 -2.60 -15.47 1.93
CA THR A 27 -1.52 -15.45 2.93
C THR A 27 -1.19 -14.04 3.45
N GLN A 28 -1.64 -13.00 2.79
CA GLN A 28 -1.43 -11.63 3.27
C GLN A 28 -2.56 -11.09 4.16
N PHE A 29 -3.63 -11.90 4.40
CA PHE A 29 -4.71 -11.54 5.30
C PHE A 29 -4.51 -12.19 6.66
N ASN A 30 -4.30 -11.38 7.70
CA ASN A 30 -4.22 -11.86 9.08
C ASN A 30 -5.61 -12.05 9.71
N ASN A 31 -6.64 -11.39 9.17
CA ASN A 31 -8.01 -11.47 9.64
C ASN A 31 -8.86 -12.20 8.59
N PRO A 32 -9.40 -13.41 8.92
CA PRO A 32 -10.28 -14.17 8.03
C PRO A 32 -11.54 -13.37 7.61
N ASP A 33 -12.08 -12.55 8.50
CA ASP A 33 -13.26 -11.72 8.21
C ASP A 33 -12.95 -10.66 7.15
N ASP A 34 -11.76 -10.06 7.16
CA ASP A 34 -11.35 -9.09 6.13
C ASP A 34 -11.21 -9.77 4.77
N PHE A 35 -10.66 -10.98 4.73
CA PHE A 35 -10.58 -11.79 3.51
C PHE A 35 -11.96 -12.16 2.95
N GLN A 36 -12.88 -12.58 3.82
CA GLN A 36 -14.24 -12.95 3.39
C GLN A 36 -15.05 -11.74 2.90
N LYS A 37 -14.92 -10.60 3.58
CA LYS A 37 -15.64 -9.35 3.27
C LYS A 37 -14.96 -8.50 2.20
N TYR A 38 -13.77 -8.92 1.71
CA TYR A 38 -13.10 -8.17 0.65
C TYR A 38 -13.93 -8.20 -0.63
N PRO A 39 -14.18 -7.05 -1.28
CA PRO A 39 -14.98 -7.00 -2.50
C PRO A 39 -14.38 -7.87 -3.61
N LYS A 40 -15.15 -8.88 -4.04
CA LYS A 40 -14.79 -9.78 -5.15
C LYS A 40 -15.64 -9.40 -6.35
N THR A 41 -15.08 -8.59 -7.24
CA THR A 41 -15.78 -7.98 -8.38
C THR A 41 -15.03 -8.22 -9.68
N LEU A 42 -14.56 -9.48 -9.89
CA LEU A 42 -13.65 -9.82 -10.99
C LEU A 42 -14.17 -9.37 -12.35
N GLU A 43 -15.41 -9.69 -12.69
CA GLU A 43 -16.01 -9.32 -13.99
C GLU A 43 -16.04 -7.80 -14.19
N LYS A 44 -16.48 -7.07 -13.16
CA LYS A 44 -16.52 -5.62 -13.17
C LYS A 44 -15.13 -4.99 -13.23
N ASP A 45 -14.15 -5.61 -12.57
CA ASP A 45 -12.76 -5.13 -12.58
C ASP A 45 -12.13 -5.35 -13.95
N ILE A 46 -12.38 -6.51 -14.60
CA ILE A 46 -11.95 -6.78 -15.98
C ILE A 46 -12.58 -5.75 -16.94
N GLU A 47 -13.89 -5.52 -16.86
CA GLU A 47 -14.59 -4.52 -17.69
C GLU A 47 -14.00 -3.11 -17.54
N LEU A 48 -13.65 -2.72 -16.30
CA LEU A 48 -13.02 -1.42 -16.03
C LEU A 48 -11.61 -1.32 -16.61
N LEU A 49 -10.84 -2.41 -16.56
CA LEU A 49 -9.50 -2.49 -17.14
C LEU A 49 -9.54 -2.45 -18.65
N GLU A 50 -10.47 -3.20 -19.26
CA GLU A 50 -10.71 -3.19 -20.72
C GLU A 50 -11.07 -1.79 -21.21
N LYS A 51 -12.04 -1.12 -20.55
CA LYS A 51 -12.40 0.28 -20.85
C LYS A 51 -11.25 1.27 -20.67
N ALA A 52 -10.30 0.96 -19.78
CA ALA A 52 -9.10 1.76 -19.60
C ALA A 52 -8.04 1.48 -20.67
N GLY A 53 -8.21 0.45 -21.50
CA GLY A 53 -7.29 0.07 -22.56
C GLY A 53 -6.09 -0.78 -22.07
N VAL A 54 -6.25 -1.55 -20.98
CA VAL A 54 -5.25 -2.52 -20.52
C VAL A 54 -5.06 -3.58 -21.59
N ASP A 55 -3.81 -3.90 -21.92
CA ASP A 55 -3.50 -4.80 -23.04
C ASP A 55 -3.78 -6.27 -22.67
N ALA A 56 -3.57 -6.66 -21.41
CA ALA A 56 -3.93 -7.98 -20.90
C ALA A 56 -4.25 -7.96 -19.40
N VAL A 57 -5.11 -8.88 -18.96
CA VAL A 57 -5.42 -9.10 -17.53
C VAL A 57 -4.99 -10.52 -17.18
N TYR A 58 -4.09 -10.62 -16.21
CA TYR A 58 -3.62 -11.89 -15.68
C TYR A 58 -4.40 -12.23 -14.39
N VAL A 59 -5.14 -13.32 -14.42
CA VAL A 59 -5.98 -13.79 -13.31
C VAL A 59 -5.56 -15.22 -12.94
N PRO A 60 -4.46 -15.37 -12.20
CA PRO A 60 -3.99 -16.70 -11.81
C PRO A 60 -4.92 -17.35 -10.79
N ASN A 61 -4.95 -18.68 -10.77
CA ASN A 61 -5.58 -19.43 -9.71
C ASN A 61 -4.62 -19.68 -8.53
N LEU A 62 -5.12 -20.27 -7.45
CA LEU A 62 -4.34 -20.49 -6.23
C LEU A 62 -3.20 -21.48 -6.43
N GLU A 63 -3.42 -22.54 -7.21
CA GLU A 63 -2.43 -23.61 -7.46
C GLU A 63 -1.28 -23.09 -8.32
N GLU A 64 -1.56 -22.20 -9.28
CA GLU A 64 -0.54 -21.54 -10.09
C GLU A 64 0.37 -20.65 -9.25
N MET A 65 -0.19 -19.96 -8.24
CA MET A 65 0.56 -19.04 -7.39
C MET A 65 1.25 -19.75 -6.21
N TYR A 66 0.78 -20.92 -5.82
CA TYR A 66 1.30 -21.71 -4.70
C TYR A 66 1.42 -23.20 -5.08
N PRO A 67 2.31 -23.54 -6.04
CA PRO A 67 2.43 -24.92 -6.54
C PRO A 67 2.86 -25.90 -5.45
N ASP A 68 3.59 -25.45 -4.44
CA ASP A 68 4.08 -26.28 -3.32
C ASP A 68 3.19 -26.13 -2.06
N GLY A 69 1.96 -25.67 -2.23
CA GLY A 69 1.01 -25.42 -1.13
C GLY A 69 1.06 -23.99 -0.59
N LEU A 70 0.02 -23.63 0.18
CA LEU A 70 -0.23 -22.27 0.66
C LEU A 70 0.75 -21.85 1.79
N ASN A 71 2.01 -21.64 1.43
CA ASN A 71 3.07 -21.23 2.34
C ASN A 71 3.76 -19.96 1.85
N SER A 72 4.04 -19.04 2.77
CA SER A 72 4.85 -17.86 2.47
C SER A 72 6.33 -18.17 2.64
N LYS A 73 7.15 -17.74 1.68
CA LYS A 73 8.61 -17.70 1.80
C LYS A 73 8.99 -16.74 2.93
N LYS A 74 10.15 -16.96 3.53
CA LYS A 74 10.73 -16.03 4.48
C LYS A 74 11.75 -15.14 3.80
N TYR A 75 11.63 -13.84 4.07
CA TYR A 75 12.52 -12.82 3.53
C TYR A 75 13.18 -12.06 4.66
N ASP A 76 14.40 -11.59 4.40
CA ASP A 76 15.06 -10.57 5.20
C ASP A 76 14.91 -9.22 4.50
N PHE A 77 13.95 -8.42 4.96
CA PHE A 77 13.74 -7.07 4.46
C PHE A 77 14.52 -5.99 5.23
N GLU A 78 15.54 -6.41 5.98
CA GLU A 78 16.43 -5.53 6.76
C GLU A 78 15.69 -4.71 7.83
N GLY A 79 14.61 -5.28 8.38
CA GLY A 79 13.82 -4.69 9.45
C GLY A 79 12.63 -3.84 8.99
N LEU A 80 12.47 -3.60 7.67
CA LEU A 80 11.29 -2.90 7.14
C LEU A 80 9.98 -3.58 7.51
N GLU A 81 9.98 -4.90 7.66
CA GLU A 81 8.86 -5.74 8.03
C GLU A 81 8.43 -5.63 9.50
N ASN A 82 9.26 -5.00 10.34
CA ASN A 82 9.03 -4.91 11.78
C ASN A 82 8.41 -3.56 12.20
N GLU A 83 8.22 -2.65 11.27
CA GLU A 83 7.66 -1.33 11.51
C GLU A 83 6.15 -1.29 11.17
N MET A 84 5.43 -0.30 11.67
CA MET A 84 4.03 0.03 11.31
C MET A 84 3.15 -1.20 11.06
N GLU A 85 2.64 -1.40 9.84
CA GLU A 85 1.78 -2.54 9.47
C GLU A 85 2.40 -3.90 9.82
N GLY A 86 3.71 -4.06 9.63
CA GLY A 86 4.39 -5.31 9.95
C GLY A 86 4.38 -5.65 11.43
N LYS A 87 4.41 -4.63 12.30
CA LYS A 87 4.30 -4.79 13.75
C LYS A 87 2.92 -5.31 14.18
N TYR A 88 1.86 -4.85 13.51
CA TYR A 88 0.47 -5.24 13.80
C TYR A 88 0.03 -6.48 13.02
N ARG A 89 0.75 -6.84 11.95
CA ARG A 89 0.40 -7.92 11.03
C ARG A 89 1.58 -8.88 10.80
N PRO A 90 1.97 -9.69 11.79
CA PRO A 90 3.10 -10.62 11.66
C PRO A 90 2.95 -11.55 10.45
N GLY A 91 4.01 -11.68 9.62
CA GLY A 91 4.02 -12.52 8.43
C GLY A 91 3.34 -11.92 7.19
N HIS A 92 2.66 -10.78 7.32
CA HIS A 92 1.99 -10.11 6.21
C HIS A 92 2.94 -9.84 5.03
N PHE A 93 4.12 -9.28 5.30
CA PHE A 93 5.07 -8.94 4.26
C PHE A 93 5.79 -10.13 3.65
N ASP A 94 5.93 -11.24 4.37
CA ASP A 94 6.33 -12.52 3.77
C ASP A 94 5.31 -12.97 2.71
N GLY A 95 4.01 -12.87 3.03
CA GLY A 95 2.94 -13.14 2.08
C GLY A 95 2.96 -12.22 0.86
N VAL A 96 3.17 -10.92 1.06
CA VAL A 96 3.31 -9.93 -0.02
C VAL A 96 4.54 -10.26 -0.89
N GLY A 97 5.69 -10.49 -0.27
CA GLY A 97 6.93 -10.82 -0.99
C GLY A 97 6.77 -12.09 -1.83
N THR A 98 6.18 -13.13 -1.26
CA THR A 98 5.97 -14.42 -1.93
C THR A 98 5.13 -14.26 -3.19
N ILE A 99 3.98 -13.60 -3.09
CA ILE A 99 3.07 -13.50 -4.23
C ILE A 99 3.60 -12.55 -5.31
N VAL A 100 4.24 -11.45 -4.93
CA VAL A 100 4.79 -10.50 -5.90
C VAL A 100 6.01 -11.07 -6.60
N GLU A 101 6.87 -11.81 -5.89
CA GLU A 101 7.99 -12.54 -6.52
C GLU A 101 7.47 -13.53 -7.54
N GLU A 102 6.44 -14.31 -7.21
CA GLU A 102 5.86 -15.29 -8.13
C GLU A 102 5.23 -14.63 -9.36
N LEU A 103 4.47 -13.56 -9.17
CA LEU A 103 3.93 -12.76 -10.29
C LEU A 103 5.05 -12.26 -11.21
N PHE A 104 6.18 -11.80 -10.66
CA PHE A 104 7.31 -11.33 -11.48
C PHE A 104 8.01 -12.48 -12.21
N ARG A 105 8.07 -13.68 -11.62
CA ARG A 105 8.65 -14.85 -12.30
C ARG A 105 7.81 -15.34 -13.45
N GLN A 106 6.49 -15.27 -13.31
CA GLN A 106 5.54 -15.72 -14.34
C GLN A 106 5.39 -14.69 -15.47
N VAL A 107 5.20 -13.42 -15.13
CA VAL A 107 4.94 -12.33 -16.11
C VAL A 107 6.24 -11.78 -16.71
N GLN A 108 7.35 -11.81 -15.97
CA GLN A 108 8.65 -11.27 -16.35
C GLN A 108 8.62 -9.81 -16.85
N PRO A 109 8.00 -8.88 -16.09
CA PRO A 109 7.87 -7.51 -16.52
C PRO A 109 9.21 -6.77 -16.45
N HIS A 110 9.43 -5.79 -17.35
CA HIS A 110 10.57 -4.87 -17.23
C HIS A 110 10.32 -3.81 -16.13
N ASN A 111 9.07 -3.39 -15.99
CA ASN A 111 8.64 -2.36 -15.04
C ASN A 111 7.41 -2.86 -14.27
N ALA A 112 7.32 -2.53 -12.97
CA ALA A 112 6.14 -2.78 -12.17
C ALA A 112 5.76 -1.53 -11.36
N TYR A 113 4.46 -1.24 -11.27
CA TYR A 113 3.90 0.00 -10.72
C TYR A 113 3.05 -0.28 -9.50
N PHE A 114 3.39 0.37 -8.38
CA PHE A 114 2.70 0.21 -7.10
C PHE A 114 2.28 1.57 -6.53
N GLY A 115 1.16 1.61 -5.83
CA GLY A 115 0.68 2.83 -5.22
C GLY A 115 1.47 3.22 -3.97
N GLU A 116 1.85 4.50 -3.85
CA GLU A 116 2.48 5.05 -2.64
C GLU A 116 1.53 5.13 -1.45
N LYS A 117 0.25 4.85 -1.64
CA LYS A 117 -0.71 4.71 -0.53
C LYS A 117 -0.24 3.64 0.47
N ASP A 118 0.23 2.51 -0.04
CA ASP A 118 0.75 1.40 0.75
C ASP A 118 2.31 1.46 0.72
N TYR A 119 2.87 2.57 1.23
CA TYR A 119 4.28 2.91 1.07
C TYR A 119 5.24 1.89 1.68
N GLN A 120 4.92 1.33 2.85
CA GLN A 120 5.72 0.27 3.44
C GLN A 120 5.74 -0.97 2.55
N GLN A 121 4.61 -1.36 1.96
CA GLN A 121 4.54 -2.44 0.98
C GLN A 121 5.42 -2.15 -0.24
N LEU A 122 5.41 -0.92 -0.76
CA LEU A 122 6.29 -0.51 -1.85
C LEU A 122 7.77 -0.64 -1.49
N ALA A 123 8.16 -0.24 -0.28
CA ALA A 123 9.53 -0.39 0.22
C ALA A 123 9.94 -1.88 0.36
N ILE A 124 9.05 -2.71 0.88
CA ILE A 124 9.20 -4.16 0.98
C ILE A 124 9.42 -4.80 -0.39
N ILE A 125 8.60 -4.45 -1.39
CA ILE A 125 8.72 -4.98 -2.75
C ILE A 125 10.04 -4.56 -3.40
N LYS A 126 10.47 -3.31 -3.22
CA LYS A 126 11.79 -2.85 -3.68
C LYS A 126 12.92 -3.67 -3.05
N LYS A 127 12.85 -3.91 -1.74
CA LYS A 127 13.84 -4.71 -1.01
C LYS A 127 13.82 -6.18 -1.46
N MET A 128 12.66 -6.77 -1.69
CA MET A 128 12.51 -8.12 -2.23
C MET A 128 13.20 -8.24 -3.59
N VAL A 129 12.95 -7.31 -4.51
CA VAL A 129 13.56 -7.31 -5.84
C VAL A 129 15.09 -7.17 -5.76
N GLU A 130 15.60 -6.30 -4.87
CA GLU A 130 17.04 -6.17 -4.61
C GLU A 130 17.66 -7.48 -4.15
N LYS A 131 17.06 -8.15 -3.17
CA LYS A 131 17.54 -9.41 -2.58
C LYS A 131 17.45 -10.59 -3.55
N THR A 132 16.36 -10.68 -4.33
CA THR A 132 16.15 -11.77 -5.31
C THR A 132 16.81 -11.52 -6.65
N LYS A 133 17.36 -10.31 -6.87
CA LYS A 133 18.00 -9.88 -8.12
C LYS A 133 17.12 -10.05 -9.37
N LEU A 134 15.78 -9.92 -9.19
CA LEU A 134 14.87 -9.95 -10.31
C LEU A 134 15.09 -8.74 -11.22
N PRO A 135 15.12 -8.90 -12.55
CA PRO A 135 15.40 -7.82 -13.50
C PRO A 135 14.17 -6.95 -13.77
N VAL A 136 13.52 -6.47 -12.71
CA VAL A 136 12.33 -5.62 -12.77
C VAL A 136 12.57 -4.30 -12.07
N LYS A 137 12.17 -3.19 -12.69
CA LYS A 137 12.24 -1.86 -12.08
C LYS A 137 10.93 -1.52 -11.39
N ILE A 138 10.98 -1.14 -10.12
CA ILE A 138 9.80 -0.83 -9.30
C ILE A 138 9.56 0.69 -9.27
N HIS A 139 8.36 1.09 -9.66
CA HIS A 139 7.89 2.47 -9.70
C HIS A 139 6.81 2.71 -8.65
N GLY A 140 6.97 3.77 -7.86
CA GLY A 140 5.92 4.29 -6.98
C GLY A 140 5.02 5.26 -7.74
N VAL A 141 3.72 5.13 -7.58
CA VAL A 141 2.74 6.05 -8.16
C VAL A 141 2.03 6.80 -7.03
N PRO A 142 1.96 8.13 -7.09
CA PRO A 142 1.35 8.94 -6.05
C PRO A 142 -0.09 8.51 -5.71
N THR A 143 -0.44 8.62 -4.44
CA THR A 143 -1.77 8.28 -3.93
C THR A 143 -2.84 9.12 -4.61
N LEU A 144 -3.76 8.48 -5.34
CA LEU A 144 -4.94 9.15 -5.87
C LEU A 144 -5.98 9.29 -4.76
N ARG A 145 -6.50 10.50 -4.60
CA ARG A 145 -7.49 10.84 -3.59
C ARG A 145 -8.81 11.26 -4.22
N GLU A 146 -9.89 11.13 -3.46
CA GLU A 146 -11.18 11.73 -3.78
C GLU A 146 -11.07 13.27 -3.65
N GLU A 147 -12.09 14.01 -4.09
CA GLU A 147 -12.10 15.48 -4.04
C GLU A 147 -11.96 16.04 -2.61
N ASP A 148 -12.45 15.32 -1.62
CA ASP A 148 -12.35 15.64 -0.19
C ASP A 148 -11.02 15.18 0.46
N GLY A 149 -10.10 14.59 -0.33
CA GLY A 149 -8.79 14.18 0.12
C GLY A 149 -8.68 12.74 0.62
N LEU A 150 -9.79 12.02 0.84
CA LEU A 150 -9.72 10.61 1.25
C LEU A 150 -9.00 9.79 0.17
N ALA A 151 -8.03 8.97 0.59
CA ALA A 151 -7.34 8.07 -0.33
C ALA A 151 -8.32 7.05 -0.94
N MET A 152 -8.28 6.87 -2.26
CA MET A 152 -9.12 5.88 -2.93
C MET A 152 -8.74 4.47 -2.50
N SER A 153 -9.74 3.70 -2.05
CA SER A 153 -9.57 2.31 -1.61
C SER A 153 -10.81 1.50 -1.93
N SER A 154 -10.64 0.23 -2.29
CA SER A 154 -11.76 -0.72 -2.44
C SER A 154 -12.54 -0.91 -1.12
N ARG A 155 -11.89 -0.70 0.02
CA ARG A 155 -12.54 -0.76 1.33
C ARG A 155 -13.47 0.40 1.62
N ASN A 156 -13.36 1.52 0.91
CA ASN A 156 -14.21 2.70 1.14
C ASN A 156 -15.71 2.41 0.91
N VAL A 157 -16.06 1.43 0.07
CA VAL A 157 -17.44 1.00 -0.16
C VAL A 157 -18.10 0.36 1.07
N ARG A 158 -17.31 0.00 2.09
CA ARG A 158 -17.77 -0.60 3.35
C ARG A 158 -18.17 0.46 4.39
N LEU A 159 -17.80 1.71 4.16
CA LEU A 159 -18.11 2.82 5.06
C LEU A 159 -19.59 3.22 4.90
N THR A 160 -20.26 3.48 6.02
CA THR A 160 -21.55 4.18 6.01
C THR A 160 -21.35 5.62 5.52
N GLU A 161 -22.43 6.30 5.15
CA GLU A 161 -22.34 7.71 4.70
C GLU A 161 -21.70 8.62 5.76
N THR A 162 -22.01 8.40 7.03
CA THR A 162 -21.41 9.15 8.15
C THR A 162 -19.92 8.85 8.26
N GLN A 163 -19.53 7.57 8.32
CA GLN A 163 -18.12 7.16 8.38
C GLN A 163 -17.33 7.67 7.18
N ARG A 164 -17.95 7.65 5.98
CA ARG A 164 -17.28 8.14 4.76
C ARG A 164 -16.97 9.64 4.84
N LYS A 165 -17.89 10.45 5.38
CA LYS A 165 -17.68 11.88 5.60
C LYS A 165 -16.60 12.14 6.66
N GLU A 166 -16.67 11.42 7.77
CA GLU A 166 -15.73 11.59 8.88
C GLU A 166 -14.31 11.09 8.54
N ALA A 167 -14.16 10.13 7.61
CA ALA A 167 -12.86 9.56 7.24
C ALA A 167 -11.89 10.57 6.60
N THR A 168 -12.36 11.75 6.19
CA THR A 168 -11.52 12.87 5.72
C THR A 168 -10.54 13.35 6.78
N ILE A 169 -10.85 13.11 8.08
CA ILE A 169 -9.98 13.45 9.20
C ILE A 169 -8.54 12.93 9.03
N ILE A 170 -8.39 11.77 8.38
CA ILE A 170 -7.07 11.17 8.11
C ILE A 170 -6.23 12.10 7.22
N TYR A 171 -6.80 12.54 6.10
CA TYR A 171 -6.09 13.42 5.16
C TYR A 171 -5.91 14.83 5.71
N GLU A 172 -6.91 15.36 6.38
CA GLU A 172 -6.86 16.66 7.04
C GLU A 172 -5.76 16.70 8.10
N THR A 173 -5.64 15.62 8.88
CA THR A 173 -4.57 15.48 9.88
C THR A 173 -3.19 15.43 9.22
N LEU A 174 -3.01 14.62 8.17
CA LEU A 174 -1.75 14.55 7.44
C LEU A 174 -1.38 15.90 6.79
N THR A 175 -2.37 16.66 6.34
CA THR A 175 -2.15 18.02 5.80
C THR A 175 -1.67 18.99 6.88
N LYS A 176 -2.29 18.95 8.06
CA LYS A 176 -1.83 19.74 9.23
C LYS A 176 -0.42 19.32 9.66
N VAL A 177 -0.14 18.02 9.71
CA VAL A 177 1.19 17.48 10.04
C VAL A 177 2.24 18.04 9.08
N LYS A 178 1.97 18.11 7.78
CA LYS A 178 2.88 18.70 6.79
C LYS A 178 3.21 20.15 7.09
N GLU A 179 2.26 20.93 7.59
CA GLU A 179 2.52 22.32 7.99
C GLU A 179 3.27 22.40 9.34
N TRP A 180 2.90 21.56 10.30
CA TRP A 180 3.56 21.51 11.61
C TRP A 180 5.01 21.05 11.54
N PHE A 181 5.37 20.23 10.57
CA PHE A 181 6.75 19.83 10.29
C PHE A 181 7.73 20.99 10.19
N LYS A 182 7.24 22.17 9.81
CA LYS A 182 8.06 23.39 9.62
C LYS A 182 8.39 24.10 10.94
N VAL A 183 7.60 23.87 11.99
CA VAL A 183 7.63 24.74 13.19
C VAL A 183 7.54 23.98 14.53
N LEU A 184 7.19 22.69 14.53
CA LEU A 184 7.00 21.89 15.72
C LEU A 184 8.00 20.73 15.78
N SER A 185 8.27 20.26 16.99
CA SER A 185 8.98 19.01 17.24
C SER A 185 8.13 17.79 16.90
N VAL A 186 8.79 16.62 16.75
CA VAL A 186 8.10 15.36 16.51
C VAL A 186 7.11 15.05 17.63
N GLU A 187 7.51 15.26 18.89
CA GLU A 187 6.69 15.04 20.08
C GLU A 187 5.42 15.91 20.06
N GLU A 188 5.56 17.21 19.80
CA GLU A 188 4.42 18.13 19.72
C GLU A 188 3.45 17.75 18.59
N ILE A 189 3.95 17.29 17.45
CA ILE A 189 3.13 16.82 16.34
C ILE A 189 2.35 15.57 16.80
N LYS A 190 3.02 14.58 17.39
CA LYS A 190 2.39 13.35 17.91
C LYS A 190 1.27 13.66 18.89
N LEU A 191 1.52 14.55 19.85
CA LEU A 191 0.51 14.96 20.84
C LEU A 191 -0.72 15.60 20.19
N ARG A 192 -0.53 16.48 19.22
CA ARG A 192 -1.65 17.11 18.48
C ARG A 192 -2.46 16.11 17.67
N VAL A 193 -1.80 15.15 17.03
CA VAL A 193 -2.50 14.08 16.29
C VAL A 193 -3.33 13.22 17.24
N LEU A 194 -2.76 12.81 18.39
CA LEU A 194 -3.49 12.07 19.42
C LEU A 194 -4.71 12.84 19.92
N GLU A 195 -4.60 14.15 20.12
CA GLU A 195 -5.73 15.00 20.53
C GLU A 195 -6.84 15.05 19.48
N ILE A 196 -6.49 15.17 18.17
CA ILE A 196 -7.46 15.14 17.08
C ILE A 196 -8.27 13.84 17.11
N PHE A 197 -7.58 12.69 17.22
CA PHE A 197 -8.26 11.39 17.17
C PHE A 197 -9.04 11.07 18.44
N ARG A 198 -8.58 11.53 19.62
CA ARG A 198 -9.36 11.43 20.88
C ARG A 198 -10.71 12.15 20.81
N ASN A 199 -10.80 13.22 20.01
CA ASN A 199 -12.02 14.00 19.81
C ASN A 199 -12.81 13.57 18.57
N SER A 200 -12.52 12.39 18.00
CA SER A 200 -13.17 11.82 16.83
C SER A 200 -13.87 10.50 17.15
N ASN A 201 -14.61 9.97 16.20
CA ASN A 201 -15.20 8.63 16.27
C ASN A 201 -14.25 7.53 15.76
N PHE A 202 -12.97 7.85 15.52
CA PHE A 202 -11.97 6.91 15.03
C PHE A 202 -11.03 6.48 16.15
N GLU A 203 -10.71 5.22 16.20
CA GLU A 203 -9.63 4.68 16.99
C GLU A 203 -8.32 4.79 16.20
N LEU A 204 -7.32 5.45 16.78
CA LEU A 204 -6.00 5.59 16.18
C LEU A 204 -5.15 4.37 16.55
N GLU A 205 -4.91 3.47 15.61
CA GLU A 205 -4.04 2.33 15.83
C GLU A 205 -2.57 2.75 15.93
N TYR A 206 -2.12 3.61 15.01
CA TYR A 206 -0.81 4.26 15.09
C TYR A 206 -0.77 5.60 14.33
N PHE A 207 0.14 6.44 14.75
CA PHE A 207 0.66 7.58 13.99
C PHE A 207 2.17 7.62 14.14
N VAL A 208 2.89 7.57 13.03
CA VAL A 208 4.35 7.48 12.98
C VAL A 208 4.92 8.51 12.03
N ILE A 209 5.97 9.19 12.46
CA ILE A 209 6.86 9.96 11.58
C ILE A 209 8.14 9.15 11.47
N ALA A 210 8.46 8.70 10.26
CA ALA A 210 9.59 7.82 10.00
C ALA A 210 10.54 8.36 8.94
N ASP A 211 11.80 7.94 9.03
CA ASP A 211 12.78 8.14 7.95
C ASP A 211 12.28 7.45 6.68
N GLU A 212 12.26 8.15 5.56
CA GLU A 212 11.64 7.68 4.31
C GLU A 212 12.30 6.41 3.74
N LYS A 213 13.58 6.19 4.02
CA LYS A 213 14.34 5.06 3.48
C LYS A 213 14.27 3.82 4.38
N THR A 214 14.42 4.03 5.67
CA THR A 214 14.53 2.93 6.64
C THR A 214 13.20 2.57 7.29
N LEU A 215 12.20 3.44 7.16
CA LEU A 215 10.89 3.40 7.81
C LEU A 215 10.96 3.38 9.35
N LYS A 216 12.14 3.56 9.91
CA LYS A 216 12.30 3.67 11.36
C LYS A 216 11.71 4.97 11.87
N GLU A 217 10.92 4.85 12.90
CA GLU A 217 10.35 5.98 13.62
C GLU A 217 11.46 6.93 14.11
N THR A 218 11.22 8.22 14.06
CA THR A 218 12.14 9.24 14.53
C THR A 218 11.53 10.07 15.64
N ASP A 219 12.37 10.50 16.58
CA ASP A 219 11.99 11.46 17.62
C ASP A 219 12.51 12.88 17.32
N TYR A 220 13.36 13.03 16.30
CA TYR A 220 13.97 14.29 15.91
C TYR A 220 14.08 14.43 14.41
N PHE A 221 14.05 15.69 13.90
CA PHE A 221 14.28 15.99 12.49
C PHE A 221 15.76 16.31 12.23
N TYR A 222 16.41 15.50 11.40
CA TYR A 222 17.77 15.76 10.92
C TYR A 222 17.70 16.42 9.52
N LYS A 223 18.55 17.42 9.27
CA LYS A 223 18.51 18.23 8.03
C LYS A 223 18.83 17.45 6.75
N ASP A 224 19.55 16.36 6.87
CA ASP A 224 20.02 15.51 5.77
C ASP A 224 19.10 14.31 5.48
N LYS A 225 17.96 14.24 6.17
CA LYS A 225 16.99 13.16 6.04
C LYS A 225 15.63 13.63 5.53
N ASN A 226 14.98 12.75 4.80
CA ASN A 226 13.58 12.90 4.43
C ASN A 226 12.70 12.07 5.36
N TYR A 227 11.53 12.61 5.66
CA TYR A 227 10.58 11.98 6.56
C TYR A 227 9.22 11.83 5.90
N ARG A 228 8.50 10.81 6.31
CA ARG A 228 7.12 10.58 5.91
C ARG A 228 6.27 10.32 7.15
N ALA A 229 5.05 10.86 7.16
CA ALA A 229 4.07 10.58 8.19
C ALA A 229 3.13 9.45 7.73
N PHE A 230 2.85 8.53 8.64
CA PHE A 230 1.97 7.38 8.44
C PHE A 230 0.88 7.40 9.52
N ILE A 231 -0.32 7.00 9.13
CA ILE A 231 -1.49 6.95 10.00
C ILE A 231 -2.38 5.79 9.60
#